data_482803029347d75498a404c91f8d9ab4
#
_entry.id   482803029347d75498a404c91f8d9ab4
#
_cell.length_a   1.000
_cell.length_b   1.000
_cell.length_c   1.000
_cell.angle_alpha   90.00
_cell.angle_beta   90.00
_cell.angle_gamma   90.00
#
_symmetry.space_group_name_H-M   'P 1'
#
loop_
_entity.id
_entity.type
_entity.pdbx_description
1 polymer ?
#
loop_
_entity_poly.entity_id
_entity_poly.type
_entity_poly.pdbx_seq_one_letter_code
_entity_poly.pdbx_strand_id
1 'polypeptide(L)'
;MTIVGALLLCVVPVAAIAQPVEPLNVMSKLNFHAQTVGSPLSLAQTAAYAGILQGLNSPREWGQGGGAYGKRLASALGGSAIHGALAFGLDSALHQDPRYFRSHDTGFLRRTGHAFRGTILTRTDSGGETLSTWRLGSDYGAAFLSNEWYPDRVNTVRLGALQGSLHLGFDFISNLGAEFWPDVRRKILHRNP
;
A
#
# COMPACT_ATOMS: atom_id res chain seq x y z
N MET A 1 15.28 -14.52 14.55
CA MET A 1 16.18 -13.41 14.26
C MET A 1 16.28 -13.33 12.73
N THR A 2 15.81 -12.48 12.06
CA THR A 2 15.58 -11.13 11.76
C THR A 2 14.91 -11.04 10.38
N ILE A 3 13.57 -11.12 10.31
CA ILE A 3 12.78 -10.92 9.07
C ILE A 3 12.53 -9.41 8.83
N VAL A 4 12.79 -8.58 9.83
CA VAL A 4 12.46 -7.13 9.82
C VAL A 4 13.40 -6.29 8.94
N GLY A 5 14.60 -6.77 8.64
CA GLY A 5 15.61 -5.96 7.93
C GLY A 5 15.47 -5.88 6.40
N ALA A 6 14.78 -6.84 5.77
CA ALA A 6 14.69 -6.92 4.30
C ALA A 6 13.51 -6.12 3.69
N LEU A 7 12.59 -5.66 4.52
CA LEU A 7 11.36 -4.98 4.07
C LEU A 7 11.48 -3.46 3.88
N LEU A 8 12.61 -2.86 4.28
CA LEU A 8 12.79 -1.40 4.27
C LEU A 8 13.19 -0.80 2.91
N LEU A 9 13.41 -1.61 1.88
CA LEU A 9 14.01 -1.14 0.62
C LEU A 9 13.01 -0.74 -0.48
N CYS A 10 11.72 -0.85 -0.27
CA CYS A 10 10.74 -0.71 -1.36
C CYS A 10 9.69 0.40 -1.20
N VAL A 11 9.81 1.30 -0.24
CA VAL A 11 8.84 2.40 -0.11
C VAL A 11 9.35 3.65 -0.83
N VAL A 12 9.00 3.79 -2.10
CA VAL A 12 9.10 5.09 -2.79
C VAL A 12 7.73 5.77 -2.67
N PRO A 13 7.64 6.94 -2.01
CA PRO A 13 6.37 7.61 -1.82
C PRO A 13 5.81 8.11 -3.16
N VAL A 14 4.55 7.82 -3.41
CA VAL A 14 3.77 8.56 -4.42
C VAL A 14 3.81 10.04 -4.03
N ALA A 15 4.17 10.91 -4.98
CA ALA A 15 4.38 12.32 -4.72
C ALA A 15 3.13 12.96 -4.10
N ALA A 16 3.27 13.54 -2.92
CA ALA A 16 2.25 14.33 -2.27
C ALA A 16 2.07 15.66 -3.04
N ILE A 17 0.90 15.87 -3.59
CA ILE A 17 0.56 17.08 -4.36
C ILE A 17 0.01 18.12 -3.37
N ALA A 18 0.68 19.27 -3.26
CA ALA A 18 0.17 20.43 -2.56
C ALA A 18 -0.62 21.30 -3.57
N GLN A 19 -1.92 21.02 -3.72
CA GLN A 19 -2.83 21.82 -4.56
C GLN A 19 -4.18 22.02 -3.85
N PRO A 20 -4.95 23.07 -4.18
CA PRO A 20 -6.35 23.14 -3.75
C PRO A 20 -7.04 21.85 -4.20
N VAL A 21 -7.63 21.17 -3.24
CA VAL A 21 -8.05 19.79 -3.45
C VAL A 21 -9.43 19.81 -4.10
N GLU A 22 -9.45 19.80 -5.42
CA GLU A 22 -10.66 19.40 -6.13
C GLU A 22 -10.91 17.90 -5.90
N PRO A 23 -12.16 17.50 -5.60
CA PRO A 23 -12.51 16.09 -5.46
C PRO A 23 -12.20 15.35 -6.76
N LEU A 24 -11.65 14.14 -6.63
CA LEU A 24 -11.44 13.28 -7.78
C LEU A 24 -12.77 12.78 -8.30
N ASN A 25 -12.99 12.91 -9.61
CA ASN A 25 -14.09 12.20 -10.26
C ASN A 25 -13.78 10.70 -10.36
N VAL A 26 -14.79 9.89 -10.67
CA VAL A 26 -14.67 8.42 -10.72
C VAL A 26 -13.55 7.96 -11.66
N MET A 27 -13.40 8.59 -12.84
CA MET A 27 -12.34 8.23 -13.78
C MET A 27 -10.94 8.57 -13.23
N SER A 28 -10.81 9.67 -12.52
CA SER A 28 -9.55 10.05 -11.86
C SER A 28 -9.19 9.10 -10.71
N LYS A 29 -10.19 8.61 -9.95
CA LYS A 29 -9.99 7.56 -8.94
C LYS A 29 -9.55 6.24 -9.58
N LEU A 30 -10.21 5.83 -10.67
CA LEU A 30 -9.81 4.64 -11.42
C LEU A 30 -8.35 4.76 -11.91
N ASN A 31 -7.98 5.88 -12.51
CA ASN A 31 -6.61 6.13 -12.97
C ASN A 31 -5.61 6.12 -11.82
N PHE A 32 -5.97 6.68 -10.66
CA PHE A 32 -5.13 6.67 -9.47
C PHE A 32 -4.80 5.23 -9.03
N HIS A 33 -5.82 4.38 -8.88
CA HIS A 33 -5.61 2.98 -8.48
C HIS A 33 -4.94 2.15 -9.57
N ALA A 34 -5.28 2.35 -10.84
CA ALA A 34 -4.63 1.68 -11.96
C ALA A 34 -3.13 2.00 -12.03
N GLN A 35 -2.74 3.26 -11.80
CA GLN A 35 -1.33 3.65 -11.74
C GLN A 35 -0.64 3.10 -10.48
N THR A 36 -1.33 3.08 -9.34
CA THR A 36 -0.77 2.53 -8.10
C THR A 36 -0.43 1.04 -8.27
N VAL A 37 -1.30 0.26 -8.92
CA VAL A 37 -1.08 -1.17 -9.14
C VAL A 37 -0.16 -1.43 -10.34
N GLY A 38 -0.34 -0.71 -11.44
CA GLY A 38 0.28 -1.00 -12.74
C GLY A 38 1.58 -0.24 -13.03
N SER A 39 2.05 0.64 -12.13
CA SER A 39 3.30 1.36 -12.38
C SER A 39 4.51 0.41 -12.43
N PRO A 40 5.55 0.72 -13.23
CA PRO A 40 6.76 -0.10 -13.29
C PRO A 40 7.39 -0.35 -11.91
N LEU A 41 7.32 0.65 -11.02
CA LEU A 41 7.81 0.54 -9.67
C LEU A 41 6.98 -0.46 -8.85
N SER A 42 5.65 -0.37 -8.90
CA SER A 42 4.76 -1.29 -8.19
C SER A 42 4.95 -2.73 -8.68
N LEU A 43 5.08 -2.93 -9.98
CA LEU A 43 5.36 -4.25 -10.56
C LEU A 43 6.72 -4.80 -10.12
N ALA A 44 7.75 -3.95 -10.06
CA ALA A 44 9.06 -4.34 -9.55
C ALA A 44 9.01 -4.71 -8.05
N GLN A 45 8.27 -3.95 -7.25
CA GLN A 45 8.04 -4.24 -5.82
C GLN A 45 7.30 -5.57 -5.62
N THR A 46 6.27 -5.83 -6.43
CA THR A 46 5.53 -7.10 -6.42
C THR A 46 6.43 -8.28 -6.80
N ALA A 47 7.28 -8.12 -7.81
CA ALA A 47 8.25 -9.14 -8.19
C ALA A 47 9.30 -9.39 -7.08
N ALA A 48 9.80 -8.32 -6.45
CA ALA A 48 10.71 -8.41 -5.31
C ALA A 48 10.06 -9.12 -4.11
N TYR A 49 8.80 -8.80 -3.80
CA TYR A 49 8.02 -9.47 -2.76
C TYR A 49 7.88 -10.98 -3.05
N ALA A 50 7.54 -11.35 -4.29
CA ALA A 50 7.50 -12.76 -4.70
C ALA A 50 8.87 -13.43 -4.56
N GLY A 51 9.96 -12.70 -4.83
CA GLY A 51 11.33 -13.17 -4.63
C GLY A 51 11.67 -13.41 -3.15
N ILE A 52 11.22 -12.53 -2.26
CA ILE A 52 11.38 -12.71 -0.80
C ILE A 52 10.63 -13.97 -0.36
N LEU A 53 9.36 -14.14 -0.78
CA LEU A 53 8.59 -15.35 -0.47
C LEU A 53 9.25 -16.62 -1.02
N GLN A 54 9.87 -16.55 -2.20
CA GLN A 54 10.65 -17.63 -2.78
C GLN A 54 11.86 -17.97 -1.90
N GLY A 55 12.63 -16.99 -1.48
CA GLY A 55 13.77 -17.19 -0.58
C GLY A 55 13.38 -17.75 0.78
N LEU A 56 12.22 -17.38 1.29
CA LEU A 56 11.66 -17.88 2.55
C LEU A 56 10.93 -19.23 2.40
N ASN A 57 10.80 -19.77 1.18
CA ASN A 57 9.98 -20.94 0.86
C ASN A 57 8.55 -20.84 1.41
N SER A 58 7.89 -19.72 1.19
CA SER A 58 6.55 -19.44 1.71
C SER A 58 5.55 -19.16 0.56
N PRO A 59 4.41 -19.87 0.53
CA PRO A 59 4.14 -21.09 1.28
C PRO A 59 5.02 -22.26 0.79
N ARG A 60 5.41 -23.13 1.71
CA ARG A 60 6.33 -24.24 1.41
C ARG A 60 5.73 -25.29 0.45
N GLU A 61 4.41 -25.36 0.41
CA GLU A 61 3.65 -26.29 -0.44
C GLU A 61 3.81 -25.95 -1.94
N TRP A 62 4.18 -24.71 -2.26
CA TRP A 62 4.45 -24.33 -3.64
C TRP A 62 5.84 -24.75 -4.12
N GLY A 63 6.71 -25.17 -3.17
CA GLY A 63 8.06 -25.65 -3.46
C GLY A 63 9.04 -24.54 -3.84
N GLN A 64 10.08 -24.93 -4.58
CA GLN A 64 11.17 -24.07 -5.05
C GLN A 64 11.33 -24.17 -6.57
N GLY A 65 12.13 -23.26 -7.14
CA GLY A 65 12.39 -23.20 -8.58
C GLY A 65 11.50 -22.20 -9.32
N GLY A 66 11.67 -22.12 -10.63
CA GLY A 66 11.02 -21.08 -11.47
C GLY A 66 9.50 -21.16 -11.46
N GLY A 67 8.93 -22.37 -11.51
CA GLY A 67 7.46 -22.55 -11.45
C GLY A 67 6.86 -22.11 -10.11
N ALA A 68 7.56 -22.36 -9.01
CA ALA A 68 7.15 -21.91 -7.67
C ALA A 68 7.24 -20.38 -7.54
N TYR A 69 8.28 -19.77 -8.09
CA TYR A 69 8.37 -18.30 -8.19
C TYR A 69 7.22 -17.71 -9.02
N GLY A 70 6.91 -18.32 -10.18
CA GLY A 70 5.79 -17.93 -11.02
C GLY A 70 4.45 -17.94 -10.28
N LYS A 71 4.19 -18.98 -9.46
CA LYS A 71 2.98 -19.06 -8.62
C LYS A 71 2.94 -17.91 -7.61
N ARG A 72 4.04 -17.61 -6.92
CA ARG A 72 4.14 -16.50 -5.95
C ARG A 72 3.92 -15.15 -6.62
N LEU A 73 4.54 -14.95 -7.79
CA LEU A 73 4.39 -13.71 -8.56
C LEU A 73 2.95 -13.54 -9.03
N ALA A 74 2.33 -14.56 -9.60
CA ALA A 74 0.93 -14.51 -10.05
C ALA A 74 -0.02 -14.25 -8.87
N SER A 75 0.21 -14.89 -7.72
CA SER A 75 -0.55 -14.65 -6.50
C SER A 75 -0.42 -13.19 -6.01
N ALA A 76 0.80 -12.66 -5.99
CA ALA A 76 1.04 -11.28 -5.57
C ALA A 76 0.41 -10.26 -6.53
N LEU A 77 0.50 -10.48 -7.84
CA LEU A 77 -0.15 -9.65 -8.86
C LEU A 77 -1.68 -9.72 -8.75
N GLY A 78 -2.23 -10.92 -8.55
CA GLY A 78 -3.67 -11.12 -8.35
C GLY A 78 -4.16 -10.40 -7.08
N GLY A 79 -3.44 -10.53 -5.97
CA GLY A 79 -3.74 -9.82 -4.73
C GLY A 79 -3.72 -8.30 -4.90
N SER A 80 -2.70 -7.77 -5.59
CA SER A 80 -2.61 -6.33 -5.89
C SER A 80 -3.75 -5.84 -6.78
N ALA A 81 -4.15 -6.63 -7.78
CA ALA A 81 -5.27 -6.28 -8.66
C ALA A 81 -6.60 -6.25 -7.89
N ILE A 82 -6.84 -7.25 -7.03
CA ILE A 82 -8.04 -7.30 -6.16
C ILE A 82 -8.04 -6.10 -5.20
N HIS A 83 -6.89 -5.81 -4.56
CA HIS A 83 -6.78 -4.64 -3.69
C HIS A 83 -7.13 -3.35 -4.43
N GLY A 84 -6.56 -3.11 -5.61
CA GLY A 84 -6.84 -1.93 -6.42
C GLY A 84 -8.31 -1.83 -6.85
N ALA A 85 -8.94 -2.95 -7.22
CA ALA A 85 -10.35 -3.00 -7.59
C ALA A 85 -11.28 -2.70 -6.39
N LEU A 86 -10.99 -3.29 -5.22
CA LEU A 86 -11.74 -3.03 -3.99
C LEU A 86 -11.56 -1.58 -3.53
N ALA A 87 -10.33 -1.06 -3.56
CA ALA A 87 -10.03 0.32 -3.19
C ALA A 87 -10.80 1.30 -4.07
N PHE A 88 -10.73 1.13 -5.40
CA PHE A 88 -11.49 1.95 -6.35
C PHE A 88 -13.01 1.85 -6.14
N GLY A 89 -13.52 0.65 -5.96
CA GLY A 89 -14.96 0.44 -5.75
C GLY A 89 -15.46 1.10 -4.47
N LEU A 90 -14.71 0.92 -3.37
CA LEU A 90 -15.10 1.46 -2.06
C LEU A 90 -14.95 2.99 -2.00
N ASP A 91 -13.84 3.56 -2.47
CA ASP A 91 -13.65 5.01 -2.41
C ASP A 91 -14.61 5.77 -3.33
N SER A 92 -14.96 5.18 -4.48
CA SER A 92 -15.93 5.76 -5.40
C SER A 92 -17.35 5.67 -4.82
N ALA A 93 -17.74 4.52 -4.28
CA ALA A 93 -19.08 4.32 -3.71
C ALA A 93 -19.31 5.14 -2.42
N LEU A 94 -18.27 5.32 -1.61
CA LEU A 94 -18.33 6.04 -0.34
C LEU A 94 -17.91 7.51 -0.45
N HIS A 95 -17.64 8.01 -1.66
CA HIS A 95 -17.19 9.37 -1.90
C HIS A 95 -15.97 9.76 -1.04
N GLN A 96 -14.99 8.85 -0.95
CA GLN A 96 -13.74 9.03 -0.20
C GLN A 96 -12.58 9.36 -1.14
N ASP A 97 -11.66 10.22 -0.72
CA ASP A 97 -10.48 10.59 -1.52
C ASP A 97 -9.31 9.63 -1.19
N PRO A 98 -8.78 8.89 -2.17
CA PRO A 98 -7.68 7.95 -1.93
C PRO A 98 -6.32 8.62 -1.69
N ARG A 99 -6.18 9.90 -1.96
CA ARG A 99 -4.91 10.62 -1.87
C ARG A 99 -4.51 10.88 -0.43
N TYR A 100 -3.19 10.83 -0.17
CA TYR A 100 -2.62 11.31 1.08
C TYR A 100 -2.28 12.81 0.97
N PHE A 101 -2.69 13.58 1.96
CA PHE A 101 -2.44 15.02 2.07
C PHE A 101 -1.43 15.26 3.18
N ARG A 102 -0.28 15.88 2.83
CA ARG A 102 0.79 16.18 3.78
C ARG A 102 0.35 17.19 4.84
N SER A 103 0.95 17.04 6.04
CA SER A 103 0.84 18.04 7.11
C SER A 103 1.56 19.35 6.73
N HIS A 104 1.02 20.45 7.23
CA HIS A 104 1.70 21.75 7.24
C HIS A 104 2.56 21.96 8.51
N ASP A 105 2.53 20.99 9.45
CA ASP A 105 3.32 21.04 10.67
C ASP A 105 4.82 20.90 10.40
N THR A 106 5.63 21.45 11.31
CA THR A 106 7.10 21.39 11.22
C THR A 106 7.74 20.36 12.14
N GLY A 107 7.02 19.90 13.17
CA GLY A 107 7.55 18.97 14.18
C GLY A 107 7.49 17.50 13.72
N PHE A 108 8.58 16.74 13.96
CA PHE A 108 8.64 15.33 13.60
C PHE A 108 7.47 14.50 14.16
N LEU A 109 7.19 14.61 15.46
CA LEU A 109 6.11 13.84 16.10
C LEU A 109 4.72 14.23 15.58
N ARG A 110 4.48 15.52 15.34
CA ARG A 110 3.19 15.98 14.81
C ARG A 110 2.95 15.42 13.42
N ARG A 111 3.96 15.48 12.56
CA ARG A 111 3.90 14.96 11.18
C ARG A 111 3.75 13.44 11.16
N THR A 112 4.45 12.72 12.06
CA THR A 112 4.28 11.28 12.23
C THR A 112 2.85 10.95 12.69
N GLY A 113 2.32 11.69 13.64
CA GLY A 113 0.93 11.56 14.10
C GLY A 113 -0.07 11.85 12.98
N HIS A 114 0.21 12.85 12.12
CA HIS A 114 -0.60 13.16 10.95
C HIS A 114 -0.58 12.00 9.93
N ALA A 115 0.59 11.43 9.64
CA ALA A 115 0.72 10.26 8.77
C ALA A 115 -0.06 9.05 9.31
N PHE A 116 0.01 8.80 10.62
CA PHE A 116 -0.78 7.75 11.25
C PHE A 116 -2.29 8.02 11.15
N ARG A 117 -2.72 9.25 11.48
CA ARG A 117 -4.11 9.67 11.33
C ARG A 117 -4.59 9.49 9.88
N GLY A 118 -3.79 9.93 8.89
CA GLY A 118 -4.10 9.79 7.46
C GLY A 118 -4.10 8.33 6.94
N THR A 119 -3.66 7.36 7.76
CA THR A 119 -3.82 5.94 7.46
C THR A 119 -5.21 5.44 7.88
N ILE A 120 -5.71 5.94 8.99
CA ILE A 120 -7.00 5.51 9.57
C ILE A 120 -8.16 6.37 9.08
N LEU A 121 -7.93 7.67 8.87
CA LEU A 121 -8.92 8.63 8.38
C LEU A 121 -8.60 9.06 6.97
N THR A 122 -9.63 9.41 6.22
CA THR A 122 -9.51 9.94 4.86
C THR A 122 -10.44 11.13 4.67
N ARG A 123 -10.17 11.95 3.65
CA ARG A 123 -11.08 13.01 3.24
C ARG A 123 -12.25 12.45 2.45
N THR A 124 -13.41 13.09 2.59
CA THR A 124 -14.54 12.88 1.69
C THR A 124 -14.45 13.85 0.51
N ASP A 125 -15.10 13.50 -0.59
CA ASP A 125 -15.19 14.37 -1.77
C ASP A 125 -15.86 15.73 -1.45
N SER A 126 -16.66 15.81 -0.37
CA SER A 126 -17.25 17.06 0.15
C SER A 126 -16.32 17.88 1.05
N GLY A 127 -15.08 17.42 1.28
CA GLY A 127 -14.08 18.14 2.09
C GLY A 127 -14.09 17.81 3.59
N GLY A 128 -15.02 16.94 4.05
CA GLY A 128 -15.03 16.41 5.41
C GLY A 128 -13.95 15.36 5.65
N GLU A 129 -13.92 14.80 6.86
CA GLU A 129 -13.04 13.70 7.25
C GLU A 129 -13.86 12.55 7.80
N THR A 130 -13.49 11.32 7.46
CA THR A 130 -14.19 10.10 7.89
C THR A 130 -13.21 8.94 8.06
N LEU A 131 -13.68 7.83 8.63
CA LEU A 131 -12.90 6.59 8.66
C LEU A 131 -12.55 6.16 7.23
N SER A 132 -11.30 5.78 6.98
CA SER A 132 -10.84 5.30 5.67
C SER A 132 -11.37 3.89 5.39
N THR A 133 -12.66 3.81 5.13
CA THR A 133 -13.35 2.52 4.90
C THR A 133 -12.84 1.85 3.62
N TRP A 134 -12.49 2.66 2.60
CA TRP A 134 -11.93 2.14 1.37
C TRP A 134 -10.59 1.41 1.63
N ARG A 135 -9.71 1.99 2.46
CA ARG A 135 -8.40 1.42 2.78
C ARG A 135 -8.55 0.15 3.62
N LEU A 136 -9.28 0.26 4.74
CA LEU A 136 -9.54 -0.89 5.61
C LEU A 136 -10.23 -2.03 4.84
N GLY A 137 -11.24 -1.71 4.04
CA GLY A 137 -11.98 -2.69 3.25
C GLY A 137 -11.13 -3.34 2.16
N SER A 138 -10.28 -2.58 1.46
CA SER A 138 -9.41 -3.16 0.43
C SER A 138 -8.26 -3.97 1.03
N ASP A 139 -7.63 -3.51 2.13
CA ASP A 139 -6.53 -4.22 2.77
C ASP A 139 -6.96 -5.58 3.30
N TYR A 140 -8.01 -5.61 4.11
CA TYR A 140 -8.51 -6.86 4.66
C TYR A 140 -9.26 -7.69 3.62
N GLY A 141 -10.08 -7.05 2.77
CA GLY A 141 -10.81 -7.74 1.71
C GLY A 141 -9.88 -8.45 0.73
N ALA A 142 -8.84 -7.76 0.23
CA ALA A 142 -7.86 -8.37 -0.64
C ALA A 142 -7.07 -9.49 0.05
N ALA A 143 -6.71 -9.30 1.33
CA ALA A 143 -6.01 -10.31 2.10
C ALA A 143 -6.83 -11.59 2.25
N PHE A 144 -8.11 -11.49 2.61
CA PHE A 144 -9.00 -12.64 2.74
C PHE A 144 -9.28 -13.29 1.38
N LEU A 145 -9.58 -12.53 0.34
CA LEU A 145 -9.82 -13.06 -1.00
C LEU A 145 -8.56 -13.73 -1.57
N SER A 146 -7.37 -13.18 -1.30
CA SER A 146 -6.12 -13.78 -1.74
C SER A 146 -5.81 -15.10 -1.04
N ASN A 147 -6.34 -15.33 0.16
CA ASN A 147 -6.16 -16.57 0.85
C ASN A 147 -6.85 -17.76 0.16
N GLU A 148 -7.90 -17.52 -0.63
CA GLU A 148 -8.70 -18.60 -1.25
C GLU A 148 -7.90 -19.50 -2.20
N TRP A 149 -6.80 -19.02 -2.75
CA TRP A 149 -5.92 -19.84 -3.58
C TRP A 149 -4.61 -20.26 -2.88
N TYR A 150 -4.47 -19.92 -1.59
CA TYR A 150 -3.36 -20.42 -0.79
C TYR A 150 -3.60 -21.85 -0.33
N PRO A 151 -2.55 -22.63 -0.03
CA PRO A 151 -2.70 -23.96 0.55
C PRO A 151 -3.49 -23.92 1.87
N ASP A 152 -4.34 -24.95 2.11
CA ASP A 152 -5.25 -25.04 3.27
C ASP A 152 -4.56 -24.77 4.61
N ARG A 153 -3.30 -25.20 4.75
CA ARG A 153 -2.52 -24.99 5.97
C ARG A 153 -2.33 -23.50 6.31
N VAL A 154 -2.26 -22.67 5.31
CA VAL A 154 -2.05 -21.21 5.47
C VAL A 154 -3.29 -20.38 5.12
N ASN A 155 -4.33 -20.98 4.55
CA ASN A 155 -5.65 -20.35 4.37
C ASN A 155 -6.38 -20.31 5.70
N THR A 156 -6.09 -19.33 6.52
CA THR A 156 -6.67 -19.15 7.84
C THR A 156 -7.10 -17.71 8.08
N VAL A 157 -8.15 -17.53 8.88
CA VAL A 157 -8.60 -16.20 9.31
C VAL A 157 -7.46 -15.41 9.96
N ARG A 158 -6.62 -16.09 10.75
CA ARG A 158 -5.45 -15.45 11.37
C ARG A 158 -4.46 -14.91 10.33
N LEU A 159 -4.19 -15.67 9.26
CA LEU A 159 -3.29 -15.20 8.20
C LEU A 159 -3.90 -14.04 7.44
N GLY A 160 -5.17 -14.11 7.06
CA GLY A 160 -5.87 -13.00 6.40
C GLY A 160 -5.86 -11.72 7.24
N ALA A 161 -6.16 -11.83 8.53
CA ALA A 161 -6.09 -10.68 9.44
C ALA A 161 -4.67 -10.12 9.58
N LEU A 162 -3.66 -10.99 9.68
CA LEU A 162 -2.26 -10.56 9.72
C LEU A 162 -1.84 -9.85 8.43
N GLN A 163 -2.19 -10.40 7.27
CA GLN A 163 -1.87 -9.80 5.96
C GLN A 163 -2.56 -8.43 5.80
N GLY A 164 -3.86 -8.32 6.12
CA GLY A 164 -4.55 -7.03 6.10
C GLY A 164 -3.92 -5.99 7.03
N SER A 165 -3.50 -6.42 8.23
CA SER A 165 -2.78 -5.54 9.17
C SER A 165 -1.40 -5.12 8.65
N LEU A 166 -0.70 -6.01 7.94
CA LEU A 166 0.58 -5.67 7.29
C LEU A 166 0.37 -4.68 6.15
N HIS A 167 -0.68 -4.82 5.32
CA HIS A 167 -1.02 -3.85 4.28
C HIS A 167 -1.26 -2.47 4.88
N LEU A 168 -2.07 -2.38 5.93
CA LEU A 168 -2.31 -1.13 6.66
C LEU A 168 -1.01 -0.54 7.26
N GLY A 169 -0.11 -1.39 7.74
CA GLY A 169 1.22 -1.01 8.17
C GLY A 169 2.07 -0.44 7.04
N PHE A 170 2.01 -1.02 5.85
CA PHE A 170 2.68 -0.49 4.65
C PHE A 170 2.09 0.85 4.21
N ASP A 171 0.78 1.02 4.30
CA ASP A 171 0.14 2.31 4.04
C ASP A 171 0.64 3.40 4.98
N PHE A 172 0.77 3.09 6.27
CA PHE A 172 1.37 4.02 7.23
C PHE A 172 2.82 4.38 6.87
N ILE A 173 3.64 3.39 6.51
CA ILE A 173 5.03 3.64 6.07
C ILE A 173 5.06 4.47 4.77
N SER A 174 4.14 4.23 3.85
CA SER A 174 3.99 5.00 2.62
C SER A 174 3.62 6.46 2.91
N ASN A 175 2.68 6.69 3.84
CA ASN A 175 2.30 8.02 4.29
C ASN A 175 3.46 8.74 4.99
N LEU A 176 4.25 8.03 5.82
CA LEU A 176 5.49 8.58 6.39
C LEU A 176 6.48 8.97 5.30
N GLY A 177 6.66 8.11 4.30
CA GLY A 177 7.48 8.41 3.14
C GLY A 177 7.01 9.68 2.43
N ALA A 178 5.73 9.77 2.10
CA ALA A 178 5.13 10.94 1.46
C ALA A 178 5.30 12.21 2.32
N GLU A 179 5.20 12.08 3.65
CA GLU A 179 5.33 13.17 4.59
C GLU A 179 6.76 13.75 4.63
N PHE A 180 7.78 12.88 4.68
CA PHE A 180 9.16 13.29 4.91
C PHE A 180 10.03 13.34 3.65
N TRP A 181 9.61 12.73 2.53
CA TRP A 181 10.37 12.67 1.30
C TRP A 181 10.89 14.03 0.78
N PRO A 182 10.11 15.12 0.77
CA PRO A 182 10.61 16.40 0.31
C PRO A 182 11.74 16.96 1.15
N ASP A 183 11.78 16.66 2.46
CA ASP A 183 12.86 17.09 3.33
C ASP A 183 14.14 16.29 3.06
N VAL A 184 13.99 14.98 2.87
CA VAL A 184 15.08 14.09 2.47
C VAL A 184 15.63 14.51 1.11
N ARG A 185 14.75 14.73 0.12
CA ARG A 185 15.14 15.16 -1.22
C ARG A 185 15.90 16.50 -1.20
N ARG A 186 15.41 17.48 -0.44
CA ARG A 186 16.11 18.77 -0.28
C ARG A 186 17.53 18.59 0.28
N LYS A 187 17.68 17.78 1.33
CA LYS A 187 18.99 17.50 1.93
C LYS A 187 19.96 16.81 0.97
N ILE A 188 19.46 15.91 0.11
CA ILE A 188 20.29 15.22 -0.87
C ILE A 188 20.70 16.16 -2.00
N LEU A 189 19.77 16.94 -2.54
CA LEU A 189 20.03 17.82 -3.68
C LEU A 189 20.86 19.06 -3.33
N HIS A 190 20.78 19.56 -2.08
CA HIS A 190 21.58 20.70 -1.62
C HIS A 190 22.93 20.28 -1.02
N ARG A 191 23.29 19.01 -1.06
CA ARG A 191 24.56 18.49 -0.54
C ARG A 191 25.65 18.38 -1.59
N ASN A 192 25.42 18.84 -2.81
CA ASN A 192 26.45 19.01 -3.83
C ASN A 192 26.86 20.49 -3.87
N PRO A 193 28.07 20.84 -3.38
CA PRO A 193 28.66 22.15 -3.60
C PRO A 193 29.03 22.35 -5.07
#